data_c3b26fb2555866475f60dfc6699044a5
#
_entry.id   c3b26fb2555866475f60dfc6699044a5
#
_cell.length_a   1.000
_cell.length_b   1.000
_cell.length_c   1.000
_cell.angle_alpha   90.00
_cell.angle_beta   90.00
_cell.angle_gamma   90.00
#
_symmetry.space_group_name_H-M   'P 1'
#
loop_
_entity.id
_entity.type
_entity.pdbx_description
1 polymer ?
#
loop_
_entity_poly.entity_id
_entity_poly.type
_entity_poly.pdbx_seq_one_letter_code
_entity_poly.pdbx_strand_id
1 'polypeptide(L)'
;MTPELFEPLPDPASVVRNAYHASLKLSVAKGTVRSRAVQAMAKALKSQQNDILEANTLDLETSREMAVPDLLLDWLKLTPERIQNTIQILQHLSEL
;
A
#
# COMPACT_ATOMS: atom_id res chain seq x y z
N MET A 1 -20.95 20.83 4.09
CA MET A 1 -20.10 20.32 3.01
C MET A 1 -18.67 20.73 3.31
N THR A 2 -17.81 19.77 3.65
CA THR A 2 -16.43 20.07 3.97
C THR A 2 -15.59 20.08 2.69
N PRO A 3 -14.60 21.00 2.57
CA PRO A 3 -13.75 21.06 1.37
C PRO A 3 -13.04 19.76 1.04
N GLU A 4 -12.74 18.95 2.04
CA GLU A 4 -12.05 17.67 1.84
C GLU A 4 -12.84 16.68 1.00
N LEU A 5 -14.18 16.77 0.99
CA LEU A 5 -15.03 15.89 0.20
C LEU A 5 -14.97 16.21 -1.31
N PHE A 6 -14.43 17.36 -1.66
CA PHE A 6 -14.43 17.89 -3.02
C PHE A 6 -13.04 18.24 -3.54
N GLU A 7 -11.99 17.72 -2.87
CA GLU A 7 -10.64 17.89 -3.40
C GLU A 7 -10.56 17.19 -4.76
N PRO A 8 -10.05 17.89 -5.78
CA PRO A 8 -9.89 17.26 -7.09
C PRO A 8 -8.88 16.12 -7.01
N LEU A 9 -9.14 15.06 -7.74
CA LEU A 9 -8.16 13.97 -7.88
C LEU A 9 -6.90 14.53 -8.54
N PRO A 10 -5.72 13.99 -8.17
CA PRO A 10 -4.48 14.39 -8.81
C PRO A 10 -4.55 14.18 -10.32
N ASP A 11 -4.03 15.12 -11.09
CA ASP A 11 -3.89 14.99 -12.52
C ASP A 11 -2.95 13.79 -12.82
N PRO A 12 -3.37 12.83 -13.65
CA PRO A 12 -2.53 11.68 -14.00
C PRO A 12 -1.15 12.07 -14.52
N ALA A 13 -1.05 13.12 -15.32
CA ALA A 13 0.24 13.60 -15.82
C ALA A 13 1.14 14.09 -14.70
N SER A 14 0.57 14.73 -13.68
CA SER A 14 1.29 15.18 -12.49
C SER A 14 1.81 13.99 -11.67
N VAL A 15 1.00 12.97 -11.49
CA VAL A 15 1.40 11.73 -10.78
C VAL A 15 2.57 11.07 -11.49
N VAL A 16 2.51 10.95 -12.81
CA VAL A 16 3.58 10.35 -13.61
C VAL A 16 4.87 11.16 -13.52
N ARG A 17 4.79 12.50 -13.61
CA ARG A 17 5.97 13.36 -13.47
C ARG A 17 6.60 13.23 -12.10
N ASN A 18 5.79 13.18 -11.04
CA ASN A 18 6.30 13.01 -9.67
C ASN A 18 7.00 11.67 -9.50
N ALA A 19 6.45 10.61 -10.07
CA ALA A 19 7.07 9.29 -10.07
C ALA A 19 8.39 9.29 -10.82
N TYR A 20 8.45 9.95 -11.97
CA TYR A 20 9.68 10.09 -12.75
C TYR A 20 10.77 10.82 -11.97
N HIS A 21 10.43 11.96 -11.37
CA HIS A 21 11.40 12.72 -10.55
C HIS A 21 11.88 11.92 -9.34
N ALA A 22 10.99 11.17 -8.70
CA ALA A 22 11.35 10.30 -7.59
C ALA A 22 12.31 9.19 -8.05
N SER A 23 12.09 8.62 -9.24
CA SER A 23 12.96 7.59 -9.80
C SER A 23 14.38 8.08 -10.05
N LEU A 24 14.54 9.33 -10.47
CA LEU A 24 15.86 9.93 -10.65
C LEU A 24 16.63 10.03 -9.33
N LYS A 25 15.95 10.40 -8.26
CA LYS A 25 16.55 10.45 -6.92
C LYS A 25 16.92 9.06 -6.42
N LEU A 26 16.07 8.07 -6.64
CA LEU A 26 16.33 6.69 -6.26
C LEU A 26 17.50 6.09 -7.01
N SER A 27 17.67 6.44 -8.29
CA SER A 27 18.76 5.88 -9.11
C SER A 27 20.15 6.26 -8.62
N VAL A 28 20.27 7.42 -7.95
CA VAL A 28 21.55 7.90 -7.40
C VAL A 28 21.69 7.65 -5.89
N ALA A 29 20.65 7.11 -5.23
CA ALA A 29 20.71 6.79 -3.82
C ALA A 29 21.61 5.58 -3.60
N LYS A 30 22.33 5.58 -2.46
CA LYS A 30 23.16 4.43 -2.08
C LYS A 30 22.28 3.21 -1.83
N GLY A 31 22.80 2.02 -2.16
CA GLY A 31 22.10 0.75 -1.94
C GLY A 31 21.67 0.55 -0.49
N THR A 32 22.51 0.97 0.47
CA THR A 32 22.18 0.90 1.90
C THR A 32 20.97 1.76 2.26
N VAL A 33 20.82 2.93 1.64
CA VAL A 33 19.67 3.82 1.86
C VAL A 33 18.40 3.18 1.31
N ARG A 34 18.47 2.61 0.10
CA ARG A 34 17.34 1.91 -0.51
C ARG A 34 16.91 0.71 0.32
N SER A 35 17.87 -0.09 0.79
CA SER A 35 17.60 -1.25 1.64
C SER A 35 16.93 -0.84 2.95
N ARG A 36 17.41 0.21 3.60
CA ARG A 36 16.81 0.73 4.84
C ARG A 36 15.38 1.23 4.61
N ALA A 37 15.12 1.87 3.48
CA ALA A 37 13.77 2.33 3.14
C ALA A 37 12.80 1.14 3.03
N VAL A 38 13.19 0.09 2.34
CA VAL A 38 12.38 -1.11 2.18
C VAL A 38 12.20 -1.84 3.52
N GLN A 39 13.23 -1.92 4.34
CA GLN A 39 13.14 -2.47 5.69
C GLN A 39 12.16 -1.68 6.56
N ALA A 40 12.18 -0.34 6.45
CA ALA A 40 11.26 0.52 7.17
C ALA A 40 9.81 0.28 6.72
N MET A 41 9.58 0.05 5.42
CA MET A 41 8.27 -0.32 4.89
C MET A 41 7.76 -1.63 5.49
N ALA A 42 8.60 -2.65 5.55
CA ALA A 42 8.26 -3.94 6.14
C ALA A 42 7.91 -3.79 7.63
N LYS A 43 8.69 -3.00 8.35
CA LYS A 43 8.47 -2.75 9.77
C LYS A 43 7.18 -1.98 10.02
N ALA A 44 6.88 -0.96 9.21
CA ALA A 44 5.66 -0.19 9.32
C ALA A 44 4.42 -1.06 9.05
N LEU A 45 4.50 -1.91 8.02
CA LEU A 45 3.42 -2.84 7.69
C LEU A 45 3.15 -3.80 8.84
N LYS A 46 4.20 -4.33 9.46
CA LYS A 46 4.08 -5.22 10.61
C LYS A 46 3.46 -4.52 11.82
N SER A 47 3.90 -3.30 12.12
CA SER A 47 3.40 -2.56 13.29
C SER A 47 1.97 -2.09 13.14
N GLN A 48 1.51 -1.84 11.91
CA GLN A 48 0.17 -1.35 11.60
C GLN A 48 -0.76 -2.43 11.06
N GLN A 49 -0.37 -3.67 11.17
CA GLN A 49 -1.11 -4.81 10.62
C GLN A 49 -2.56 -4.85 11.10
N ASN A 50 -2.80 -4.63 12.40
CA ASN A 50 -4.15 -4.68 12.95
C ASN A 50 -5.05 -3.56 12.40
N ASP A 51 -4.52 -2.37 12.24
CA ASP A 51 -5.26 -1.24 11.67
C ASP A 51 -5.63 -1.51 10.21
N ILE A 52 -4.72 -2.11 9.46
CA ILE A 52 -4.95 -2.47 8.06
C ILE A 52 -6.04 -3.54 7.95
N LEU A 53 -5.98 -4.57 8.79
CA LEU A 53 -6.98 -5.63 8.81
C LEU A 53 -8.36 -5.11 9.20
N GLU A 54 -8.43 -4.20 10.15
CA GLU A 54 -9.69 -3.56 10.56
C GLU A 54 -10.28 -2.74 9.42
N ALA A 55 -9.48 -1.91 8.77
CA ALA A 55 -9.91 -1.13 7.61
C ALA A 55 -10.41 -2.03 6.48
N ASN A 56 -9.71 -3.12 6.22
CA ASN A 56 -10.12 -4.09 5.20
C ASN A 56 -11.46 -4.76 5.56
N THR A 57 -11.68 -5.08 6.83
CA THR A 57 -12.95 -5.64 7.28
C THR A 57 -14.11 -4.70 7.00
N LEU A 58 -13.94 -3.40 7.28
CA LEU A 58 -14.94 -2.39 6.99
C LEU A 58 -15.21 -2.26 5.48
N ASP A 59 -14.15 -2.30 4.68
CA ASP A 59 -14.26 -2.24 3.22
C ASP A 59 -15.03 -3.45 2.67
N LEU A 60 -14.80 -4.64 3.22
CA LEU A 60 -15.51 -5.85 2.82
C LEU A 60 -17.00 -5.77 3.18
N GLU A 61 -17.34 -5.24 4.34
CA GLU A 61 -18.71 -5.02 4.73
C GLU A 61 -19.43 -4.08 3.78
N THR A 62 -18.81 -2.97 3.46
CA THR A 62 -19.34 -2.01 2.50
C THR A 62 -19.52 -2.63 1.11
N SER A 63 -18.55 -3.43 0.68
CA SER A 63 -18.61 -4.11 -0.62
C SER A 63 -19.75 -5.12 -0.67
N ARG A 64 -20.02 -5.83 0.42
CA ARG A 64 -21.17 -6.74 0.50
C ARG A 64 -22.49 -6.00 0.38
N GLU A 65 -22.59 -4.84 1.03
CA GLU A 65 -23.78 -3.99 0.93
C GLU A 65 -23.99 -3.48 -0.49
N MET A 66 -22.91 -3.29 -1.25
CA MET A 66 -22.95 -2.90 -2.65
C MET A 66 -23.13 -4.08 -3.61
N ALA A 67 -23.42 -5.26 -3.10
CA ALA A 67 -23.64 -6.49 -3.86
C ALA A 67 -22.44 -6.90 -4.74
N VAL A 68 -21.23 -6.68 -4.27
CA VAL A 68 -20.01 -7.17 -4.93
C VAL A 68 -20.00 -8.71 -4.85
N PRO A 69 -19.74 -9.42 -5.97
CA PRO A 69 -19.73 -10.88 -5.98
C PRO A 69 -18.72 -11.49 -5.00
N ASP A 70 -19.04 -12.63 -4.42
CA ASP A 70 -18.21 -13.31 -3.41
C ASP A 70 -16.79 -13.59 -3.90
N LEU A 71 -16.62 -13.92 -5.17
CA LEU A 71 -15.30 -14.16 -5.75
C LEU A 71 -14.40 -12.92 -5.67
N LEU A 72 -14.98 -11.75 -5.94
CA LEU A 72 -14.25 -10.48 -5.83
C LEU A 72 -13.97 -10.12 -4.38
N LEU A 73 -14.90 -10.40 -3.47
CA LEU A 73 -14.69 -10.20 -2.03
C LEU A 73 -13.52 -11.04 -1.53
N ASP A 74 -13.41 -12.27 -2.01
CA ASP A 74 -12.29 -13.16 -1.67
C ASP A 74 -10.93 -12.57 -2.11
N TRP A 75 -10.90 -11.98 -3.28
CA TRP A 75 -9.68 -11.34 -3.79
C TRP A 75 -9.32 -10.06 -3.02
N LEU A 76 -10.32 -9.33 -2.55
CA LEU A 76 -10.12 -8.10 -1.79
C LEU A 76 -9.74 -8.36 -0.33
N LYS A 77 -10.05 -9.54 0.19
CA LYS A 77 -9.83 -9.86 1.60
C LYS A 77 -8.35 -9.97 1.92
N LEU A 78 -7.92 -9.19 2.90
CA LEU A 78 -6.62 -9.33 3.52
C LEU A 78 -6.72 -10.28 4.72
N THR A 79 -5.70 -11.09 4.90
CA THR A 79 -5.54 -11.98 6.06
C THR A 79 -4.19 -11.69 6.71
N PRO A 80 -4.00 -12.06 7.99
CA PRO A 80 -2.68 -11.95 8.60
C PRO A 80 -1.59 -12.64 7.78
N GLU A 81 -1.92 -13.79 7.17
CA GLU A 81 -0.98 -14.54 6.32
C GLU A 81 -0.58 -13.77 5.07
N ARG A 82 -1.54 -13.12 4.39
CA ARG A 82 -1.25 -12.32 3.21
C ARG A 82 -0.37 -11.12 3.54
N ILE A 83 -0.64 -10.47 4.67
CA ILE A 83 0.19 -9.36 5.14
C ILE A 83 1.59 -9.86 5.49
N GLN A 84 1.70 -10.99 6.17
CA GLN A 84 2.99 -11.59 6.51
C GLN A 84 3.79 -11.94 5.26
N ASN A 85 3.16 -12.47 4.23
CA ASN A 85 3.81 -12.76 2.96
C ASN A 85 4.36 -11.49 2.30
N THR A 86 3.60 -10.41 2.35
CA THR A 86 4.05 -9.11 1.82
C THR A 86 5.26 -8.59 2.60
N ILE A 87 5.24 -8.73 3.94
CA ILE A 87 6.37 -8.34 4.80
C ILE A 87 7.62 -9.14 4.41
N GLN A 88 7.50 -10.44 4.20
CA GLN A 88 8.62 -11.28 3.80
C GLN A 88 9.17 -10.90 2.43
N ILE A 89 8.30 -10.56 1.48
CA ILE A 89 8.71 -10.08 0.16
C ILE A 89 9.55 -8.81 0.29
N LEU A 90 9.10 -7.87 1.12
CA LEU A 90 9.83 -6.62 1.36
C LEU A 90 11.19 -6.90 2.03
N GLN A 91 11.23 -7.81 2.99
CA GLN A 91 12.48 -8.18 3.67
C GLN A 91 13.49 -8.79 2.68
N HIS A 92 13.03 -9.69 1.79
CA HIS A 92 13.89 -10.27 0.76
C HIS A 92 14.36 -9.19 -0.23
N LEU A 93 13.47 -8.29 -0.63
CA LEU A 93 13.82 -7.19 -1.53
C LEU A 93 14.91 -6.31 -0.93
N SER A 94 14.88 -6.08 0.38
CA SER A 94 15.87 -5.25 1.07
C SER A 94 17.26 -5.88 1.08
N GLU A 95 17.38 -7.19 0.86
CA GLU A 95 18.63 -7.93 0.84
C GLU A 95 19.31 -7.98 -0.53
N LEU A 96 18.63 -7.54 -1.57
CA LEU A 96 19.15 -7.56 -2.94
C LEU A 96 20.24 -6.51 -3.21
#